data_d1960124dd51fdf892dfc2dd4f54689d
#
_entry.id   d1960124dd51fdf892dfc2dd4f54689d
#
_cell.length_a   1.000
_cell.length_b   1.000
_cell.length_c   1.000
_cell.angle_alpha   90.00
_cell.angle_beta   90.00
_cell.angle_gamma   90.00
#
_symmetry.space_group_name_H-M   'P 1'
#
loop_
_entity.id
_entity.type
_entity.pdbx_description
1 polymer ?
#
loop_
_entity_poly.entity_id
_entity_poly.type
_entity_poly.pdbx_seq_one_letter_code
_entity_poly.pdbx_strand_id
1 'polypeptide(L)'
;MTTVPEIWNLHGDLSARRELLDVNNASARETSPLDNERFDHLINLARVATYIRPSAAFLLAFEQSDDYDGGHFLWFKDRFDRFLYIDRVVVAKGYRRHGLGRALYADLLRRARELGHATIVCEVNLLPPNPVSDQFHAAHGFTEVGQATFVGGAKTVRYLLRRDDDAR
;
A
#
# COMPACT_ATOMS: atom_id res chain seq x y z
N MET A 1 0.77 19.53 20.62
CA MET A 1 -0.36 18.88 19.94
C MET A 1 0.13 18.41 18.57
N THR A 2 0.24 17.12 18.37
CA THR A 2 0.59 16.56 17.05
C THR A 2 -0.69 16.66 16.19
N THR A 3 -0.70 17.61 15.28
CA THR A 3 -1.81 17.72 14.29
C THR A 3 -1.83 16.46 13.45
N VAL A 4 -3.00 15.82 13.35
CA VAL A 4 -3.21 14.70 12.42
C VAL A 4 -2.97 15.23 11.00
N PRO A 5 -2.08 14.62 10.22
CA PRO A 5 -1.81 15.11 8.87
C PRO A 5 -3.05 14.99 8.01
N GLU A 6 -3.28 15.99 7.16
CA GLU A 6 -4.39 16.01 6.23
C GLU A 6 -4.11 15.05 5.06
N ILE A 7 -5.09 14.20 4.74
CA ILE A 7 -5.00 13.22 3.66
C ILE A 7 -5.73 13.75 2.42
N TRP A 8 -5.03 13.81 1.31
CA TRP A 8 -5.52 14.31 0.03
C TRP A 8 -5.75 13.19 -0.97
N ASN A 9 -6.73 13.39 -1.86
CA ASN A 9 -6.98 12.47 -2.97
C ASN A 9 -5.97 12.75 -4.11
N LEU A 10 -5.33 11.69 -4.61
CA LEU A 10 -4.29 11.78 -5.64
C LEU A 10 -4.86 11.69 -7.06
N HIS A 11 -6.07 11.18 -7.26
CA HIS A 11 -6.64 10.98 -8.60
C HIS A 11 -6.67 12.28 -9.44
N GLY A 12 -7.02 13.39 -8.83
CA GLY A 12 -7.14 14.69 -9.50
C GLY A 12 -5.90 15.59 -9.43
N ASP A 13 -4.84 15.20 -8.71
CA ASP A 13 -3.66 16.06 -8.46
C ASP A 13 -2.45 15.65 -9.30
N LEU A 14 -2.44 16.13 -10.56
CA LEU A 14 -1.37 15.82 -11.51
C LEU A 14 0.01 16.36 -11.09
N SER A 15 0.06 17.48 -10.37
CA SER A 15 1.33 18.05 -9.92
C SER A 15 1.97 17.21 -8.83
N ALA A 16 1.19 16.73 -7.88
CA ALA A 16 1.66 15.85 -6.81
C ALA A 16 2.19 14.51 -7.36
N ARG A 17 1.62 13.99 -8.44
CA ARG A 17 2.04 12.71 -9.04
C ARG A 17 3.51 12.68 -9.43
N ARG A 18 4.03 13.76 -10.02
CA ARG A 18 5.45 13.84 -10.44
C ARG A 18 6.40 13.75 -9.24
N GLU A 19 6.13 14.54 -8.21
CA GLU A 19 6.95 14.53 -7.01
C GLU A 19 6.85 13.18 -6.28
N LEU A 20 5.67 12.58 -6.22
CA LEU A 20 5.45 11.28 -5.58
C LEU A 20 6.06 10.12 -6.37
N LEU A 21 6.21 10.24 -7.69
CA LEU A 21 6.97 9.27 -8.47
C LEU A 21 8.44 9.26 -8.06
N ASP A 22 9.04 10.43 -7.85
CA ASP A 22 10.42 10.52 -7.33
C ASP A 22 10.54 9.90 -5.94
N VAL A 23 9.55 10.13 -5.08
CA VAL A 23 9.47 9.50 -3.74
C VAL A 23 9.37 7.97 -3.86
N ASN A 24 8.56 7.45 -4.78
CA ASN A 24 8.47 6.01 -5.06
C ASN A 24 9.82 5.44 -5.48
N ASN A 25 10.45 6.07 -6.46
CA ASN A 25 11.68 5.55 -7.06
C ASN A 25 12.89 5.69 -6.13
N ALA A 26 12.88 6.64 -5.21
CA ALA A 26 13.85 6.73 -4.12
C ALA A 26 13.72 5.58 -3.10
N SER A 27 12.58 4.89 -3.07
CA SER A 27 12.29 3.72 -2.22
C SER A 27 12.22 2.41 -3.01
N ALA A 28 12.89 2.32 -4.15
CA ALA A 28 12.81 1.19 -5.10
C ALA A 28 13.26 -0.16 -4.53
N ARG A 29 13.93 -0.19 -3.37
CA ARG A 29 14.26 -1.46 -2.67
C ARG A 29 13.02 -2.12 -2.07
N GLU A 30 12.09 -1.32 -1.57
CA GLU A 30 10.85 -1.77 -0.91
C GLU A 30 9.69 -1.82 -1.91
N THR A 31 9.74 -0.95 -2.94
CA THR A 31 8.76 -0.89 -4.03
C THR A 31 9.46 -1.13 -5.37
N SER A 32 8.72 -1.41 -6.42
CA SER A 32 9.29 -1.44 -7.78
C SER A 32 9.45 -0.01 -8.32
N PRO A 33 10.53 0.27 -9.09
CA PRO A 33 10.65 1.54 -9.80
C PRO A 33 9.57 1.62 -10.89
N LEU A 34 9.08 2.84 -11.14
CA LEU A 34 8.02 3.10 -12.12
C LEU A 34 8.45 4.25 -13.04
N ASP A 35 7.93 4.27 -14.26
CA ASP A 35 7.93 5.44 -15.11
C ASP A 35 6.64 6.27 -14.92
N ASN A 36 6.55 7.42 -15.55
CA ASN A 36 5.40 8.32 -15.46
C ASN A 36 4.10 7.65 -15.92
N GLU A 37 4.14 6.95 -17.05
CA GLU A 37 2.97 6.33 -17.66
C GLU A 37 2.40 5.23 -16.77
N ARG A 38 3.26 4.35 -16.26
CA ARG A 38 2.84 3.28 -15.35
C ARG A 38 2.34 3.83 -14.02
N PHE A 39 2.98 4.85 -13.47
CA PHE A 39 2.54 5.48 -12.21
C PHE A 39 1.16 6.13 -12.36
N ASP A 40 0.94 6.89 -13.43
CA ASP A 40 -0.36 7.49 -13.73
C ASP A 40 -1.43 6.44 -13.97
N HIS A 41 -1.11 5.36 -14.68
CA HIS A 41 -2.01 4.24 -14.90
C HIS A 41 -2.43 3.60 -13.56
N LEU A 42 -1.48 3.31 -12.67
CA LEU A 42 -1.77 2.72 -11.35
C LEU A 42 -2.65 3.64 -10.50
N ILE A 43 -2.37 4.95 -10.48
CA ILE A 43 -3.20 5.91 -9.73
C ILE A 43 -4.62 5.94 -10.28
N ASN A 44 -4.78 5.99 -11.59
CA ASN A 44 -6.11 6.04 -12.21
C ASN A 44 -6.91 4.76 -12.00
N LEU A 45 -6.24 3.62 -11.94
CA LEU A 45 -6.86 2.31 -11.70
C LEU A 45 -7.18 2.08 -10.21
N ALA A 46 -6.37 2.62 -9.30
CA ALA A 46 -6.49 2.37 -7.87
C ALA A 46 -7.84 2.80 -7.30
N ARG A 47 -8.46 1.94 -6.49
CA ARG A 47 -9.67 2.27 -5.75
C ARG A 47 -9.43 3.35 -4.70
N VAL A 48 -8.28 3.28 -4.05
CA VAL A 48 -7.80 4.30 -3.11
C VAL A 48 -6.43 4.78 -3.56
N ALA A 49 -6.32 6.07 -3.84
CA ALA A 49 -5.06 6.75 -4.12
C ALA A 49 -5.02 8.03 -3.28
N THR A 50 -4.22 8.01 -2.22
CA THR A 50 -4.16 9.10 -1.25
C THR A 50 -2.73 9.51 -0.95
N TYR A 51 -2.53 10.77 -0.54
CA TYR A 51 -1.22 11.30 -0.22
C TYR A 51 -1.27 12.37 0.88
N ILE A 52 -0.10 12.67 1.42
CA ILE A 52 0.12 13.72 2.43
C ILE A 52 1.05 14.77 1.84
N ARG A 53 0.64 16.04 1.88
CA ARG A 53 1.43 17.19 1.41
C ARG A 53 2.62 17.48 2.34
N PRO A 54 3.69 18.07 1.82
CA PRO A 54 4.05 18.38 0.44
C PRO A 54 4.75 17.17 -0.24
N SER A 55 4.03 16.21 -0.73
CA SER A 55 4.54 14.94 -1.30
C SER A 55 5.36 14.10 -0.31
N ALA A 56 4.94 14.14 0.96
CA ALA A 56 5.64 13.50 2.07
C ALA A 56 5.42 11.98 2.14
N ALA A 57 4.25 11.52 1.69
CA ALA A 57 3.87 10.11 1.70
C ALA A 57 2.66 9.87 0.78
N PHE A 58 2.51 8.63 0.28
CA PHE A 58 1.31 8.21 -0.46
C PHE A 58 1.00 6.73 -0.27
N LEU A 59 -0.24 6.36 -0.63
CA LEU A 59 -0.74 5.00 -0.58
C LEU A 59 -1.61 4.73 -1.83
N LEU A 60 -1.41 3.55 -2.43
CA LEU A 60 -2.27 3.01 -3.48
C LEU A 60 -2.86 1.67 -3.03
N ALA A 61 -4.17 1.51 -3.21
CA ALA A 61 -4.85 0.24 -2.94
C ALA A 61 -5.89 -0.07 -4.02
N PHE A 62 -6.01 -1.37 -4.32
CA PHE A 62 -6.91 -1.93 -5.33
C PHE A 62 -7.94 -2.84 -4.68
N GLU A 63 -9.16 -2.84 -5.19
CA GLU A 63 -10.14 -3.85 -4.80
C GLU A 63 -10.13 -5.04 -5.78
N GLN A 64 -10.66 -6.18 -5.38
CA GLN A 64 -10.61 -7.42 -6.16
C GLN A 64 -11.19 -7.31 -7.58
N SER A 65 -12.05 -6.34 -7.84
CA SER A 65 -12.66 -6.08 -9.15
C SER A 65 -11.83 -5.18 -10.07
N ASP A 66 -10.79 -4.56 -9.56
CA ASP A 66 -9.91 -3.71 -10.37
C ASP A 66 -9.09 -4.55 -11.36
N ASP A 67 -8.87 -4.01 -12.55
CA ASP A 67 -8.09 -4.67 -13.62
C ASP A 67 -6.58 -4.46 -13.39
N TYR A 68 -6.12 -4.87 -12.22
CA TYR A 68 -4.71 -4.81 -11.83
C TYR A 68 -4.02 -6.15 -12.10
N ASP A 69 -2.85 -6.08 -12.73
CA ASP A 69 -2.10 -7.24 -13.23
C ASP A 69 -0.93 -7.68 -12.32
N GLY A 70 -0.80 -7.07 -11.14
CA GLY A 70 0.27 -7.38 -10.19
C GLY A 70 0.19 -8.84 -9.68
N GLY A 71 1.32 -9.58 -9.74
CA GLY A 71 1.35 -10.99 -9.36
C GLY A 71 0.93 -11.26 -7.92
N HIS A 72 1.26 -10.35 -6.99
CA HIS A 72 0.84 -10.45 -5.59
C HIS A 72 -0.67 -10.22 -5.43
N PHE A 73 -1.23 -9.25 -6.14
CA PHE A 73 -2.67 -9.02 -6.19
C PHE A 73 -3.42 -10.25 -6.72
N LEU A 74 -2.93 -10.85 -7.81
CA LEU A 74 -3.51 -12.06 -8.40
C LEU A 74 -3.45 -13.24 -7.43
N TRP A 75 -2.39 -13.37 -6.63
CA TRP A 75 -2.29 -14.39 -5.59
C TRP A 75 -3.46 -14.29 -4.58
N PHE A 76 -3.83 -13.07 -4.17
CA PHE A 76 -4.99 -12.85 -3.29
C PHE A 76 -6.31 -13.08 -4.03
N LYS A 77 -6.42 -12.63 -5.28
CA LYS A 77 -7.63 -12.78 -6.11
C LYS A 77 -8.01 -14.26 -6.33
N ASP A 78 -7.02 -15.14 -6.41
CA ASP A 78 -7.26 -16.59 -6.53
C ASP A 78 -7.76 -17.25 -5.22
N ARG A 79 -7.66 -16.56 -4.08
CA ARG A 79 -7.90 -17.14 -2.74
C ARG A 79 -8.97 -16.45 -1.93
N PHE A 80 -9.30 -15.22 -2.25
CA PHE A 80 -10.26 -14.40 -1.51
C PHE A 80 -11.24 -13.73 -2.45
N ASP A 81 -12.53 -13.83 -2.16
CA ASP A 81 -13.58 -13.26 -3.00
C ASP A 81 -13.67 -11.74 -2.91
N ARG A 82 -13.34 -11.17 -1.74
CA ARG A 82 -13.47 -9.75 -1.47
C ARG A 82 -12.36 -9.24 -0.55
N PHE A 83 -11.61 -8.25 -1.03
CA PHE A 83 -10.52 -7.65 -0.29
C PHE A 83 -10.16 -6.25 -0.83
N LEU A 84 -9.45 -5.48 -0.02
CA LEU A 84 -8.73 -4.29 -0.44
C LEU A 84 -7.23 -4.58 -0.32
N TYR A 85 -6.53 -4.54 -1.43
CA TYR A 85 -5.10 -4.85 -1.54
C TYR A 85 -4.27 -3.57 -1.52
N ILE A 86 -3.37 -3.44 -0.56
CA ILE A 86 -2.40 -2.35 -0.49
C ILE A 86 -1.23 -2.72 -1.40
N ASP A 87 -1.13 -2.05 -2.55
CA ASP A 87 -0.02 -2.25 -3.48
C ASP A 87 1.26 -1.59 -2.96
N ARG A 88 1.13 -0.37 -2.48
CA ARG A 88 2.27 0.37 -1.90
C ARG A 88 1.85 1.44 -0.92
N VAL A 89 2.67 1.62 0.09
CA VAL A 89 2.70 2.77 0.98
C VAL A 89 4.14 3.25 1.06
N VAL A 90 4.37 4.51 0.73
CA VAL A 90 5.72 5.09 0.66
C VAL A 90 5.74 6.36 1.48
N VAL A 91 6.74 6.47 2.35
CA VAL A 91 7.03 7.69 3.11
C VAL A 91 8.39 8.21 2.69
N ALA A 92 8.45 9.45 2.21
CA ALA A 92 9.68 10.09 1.80
C ALA A 92 10.70 10.10 2.95
N LYS A 93 11.98 9.89 2.63
CA LYS A 93 13.05 9.65 3.61
C LYS A 93 13.10 10.72 4.71
N GLY A 94 12.92 12.00 4.34
CA GLY A 94 12.93 13.12 5.30
C GLY A 94 11.71 13.20 6.22
N TYR A 95 10.67 12.42 5.94
CA TYR A 95 9.39 12.42 6.68
C TYR A 95 9.12 11.13 7.44
N ARG A 96 10.07 10.20 7.45
CA ARG A 96 9.93 8.93 8.18
C ARG A 96 9.91 9.15 9.69
N ARG A 97 9.26 8.24 10.42
CA ARG A 97 9.09 8.26 11.88
C ARG A 97 8.27 9.44 12.44
N HIS A 98 7.48 10.10 11.59
CA HIS A 98 6.53 11.15 11.98
C HIS A 98 5.07 10.66 11.97
N GLY A 99 4.83 9.37 11.95
CA GLY A 99 3.48 8.78 11.99
C GLY A 99 2.69 8.86 10.68
N LEU A 100 3.32 9.26 9.55
CA LEU A 100 2.60 9.43 8.28
C LEU A 100 2.06 8.11 7.72
N GLY A 101 2.81 7.02 7.83
CA GLY A 101 2.33 5.69 7.45
C GLY A 101 1.09 5.28 8.26
N ARG A 102 1.11 5.53 9.57
CA ARG A 102 -0.04 5.28 10.46
C ARG A 102 -1.26 6.11 10.04
N ALA A 103 -1.08 7.38 9.69
CA ALA A 103 -2.17 8.24 9.24
C ALA A 103 -2.79 7.73 7.92
N LEU A 104 -1.98 7.34 6.94
CA LEU A 104 -2.45 6.75 5.68
C LEU A 104 -3.21 5.43 5.92
N TYR A 105 -2.73 4.57 6.82
CA TYR A 105 -3.43 3.32 7.17
C TYR A 105 -4.75 3.57 7.90
N ALA A 106 -4.80 4.53 8.81
CA ALA A 106 -6.05 4.91 9.49
C ALA A 106 -7.11 5.42 8.50
N ASP A 107 -6.70 6.25 7.53
CA ASP A 107 -7.57 6.71 6.45
C ASP A 107 -8.01 5.55 5.54
N LEU A 108 -7.09 4.65 5.19
CA LEU A 108 -7.41 3.46 4.39
C LEU A 108 -8.45 2.58 5.08
N LEU A 109 -8.29 2.30 6.39
CA LEU A 109 -9.24 1.49 7.17
C LEU A 109 -10.63 2.13 7.20
N ARG A 110 -10.71 3.45 7.38
CA ARG A 110 -11.97 4.18 7.29
C ARG A 110 -12.63 4.01 5.91
N ARG A 111 -11.86 4.22 4.82
CA ARG A 111 -12.36 4.06 3.45
C ARG A 111 -12.75 2.62 3.14
N ALA A 112 -12.00 1.63 3.64
CA ALA A 112 -12.34 0.23 3.49
C ALA A 112 -13.72 -0.09 4.07
N ARG A 113 -14.04 0.41 5.27
CA ARG A 113 -15.37 0.28 5.88
C ARG A 113 -16.46 0.92 5.03
N GLU A 114 -16.23 2.15 4.54
CA GLU A 114 -17.18 2.87 3.67
C GLU A 114 -17.44 2.13 2.35
N LEU A 115 -16.43 1.43 1.83
CA LEU A 115 -16.52 0.57 0.65
C LEU A 115 -17.06 -0.84 0.95
N GLY A 116 -17.29 -1.17 2.23
CA GLY A 116 -17.77 -2.47 2.65
C GLY A 116 -16.71 -3.58 2.61
N HIS A 117 -15.43 -3.26 2.73
CA HIS A 117 -14.34 -4.24 2.81
C HIS A 117 -13.97 -4.54 4.25
N ALA A 118 -14.15 -5.80 4.67
CA ALA A 118 -13.71 -6.31 5.97
C ALA A 118 -12.31 -6.93 5.93
N THR A 119 -11.77 -7.19 4.74
CA THR A 119 -10.48 -7.84 4.55
C THR A 119 -9.52 -6.91 3.83
N ILE A 120 -8.38 -6.65 4.44
CA ILE A 120 -7.30 -5.83 3.89
C ILE A 120 -6.05 -6.69 3.81
N VAL A 121 -5.39 -6.68 2.66
CA VAL A 121 -4.26 -7.55 2.36
C VAL A 121 -3.09 -6.77 1.78
N CYS A 122 -1.90 -7.28 1.98
CA CYS A 122 -0.66 -6.76 1.38
C CYS A 122 0.43 -7.84 1.38
N GLU A 123 1.59 -7.54 0.80
CA GLU A 123 2.79 -8.34 0.98
C GLU A 123 3.93 -7.52 1.57
N VAL A 124 4.84 -8.21 2.23
CA VAL A 124 6.09 -7.65 2.76
C VAL A 124 7.25 -8.56 2.37
N ASN A 125 8.38 -7.98 2.00
CA ASN A 125 9.58 -8.75 1.70
C ASN A 125 10.07 -9.50 2.95
N LEU A 126 10.17 -10.82 2.82
CA LEU A 126 10.80 -11.70 3.81
C LEU A 126 12.28 -11.88 3.50
N LEU A 127 12.61 -11.95 2.20
CA LEU A 127 13.96 -12.02 1.69
C LEU A 127 14.11 -11.14 0.44
N PRO A 128 14.97 -10.10 0.45
CA PRO A 128 15.68 -9.57 1.62
C PRO A 128 14.72 -9.07 2.71
N PRO A 129 15.11 -9.12 3.99
CA PRO A 129 14.19 -8.77 5.09
C PRO A 129 13.88 -7.28 5.14
N ASN A 130 12.64 -6.98 5.55
CA ASN A 130 12.18 -5.61 5.83
C ASN A 130 11.57 -5.54 7.24
N PRO A 131 12.40 -5.55 8.30
CA PRO A 131 11.92 -5.64 9.69
C PRO A 131 11.06 -4.44 10.11
N VAL A 132 11.30 -3.26 9.54
CA VAL A 132 10.50 -2.06 9.83
C VAL A 132 9.07 -2.24 9.35
N SER A 133 8.89 -2.76 8.13
CA SER A 133 7.58 -3.07 7.57
C SER A 133 6.89 -4.21 8.32
N ASP A 134 7.63 -5.26 8.69
CA ASP A 134 7.10 -6.38 9.48
C ASP A 134 6.51 -5.90 10.82
N GLN A 135 7.27 -5.10 11.56
CA GLN A 135 6.83 -4.55 12.84
C GLN A 135 5.63 -3.62 12.68
N PHE A 136 5.65 -2.78 11.65
CA PHE A 136 4.56 -1.86 11.35
C PHE A 136 3.26 -2.62 11.09
N HIS A 137 3.28 -3.65 10.24
CA HIS A 137 2.09 -4.43 9.90
C HIS A 137 1.59 -5.28 11.08
N ALA A 138 2.50 -5.90 11.85
CA ALA A 138 2.12 -6.62 13.07
C ALA A 138 1.42 -5.70 14.08
N ALA A 139 1.93 -4.48 14.28
CA ALA A 139 1.31 -3.48 15.15
C ALA A 139 -0.07 -3.00 14.64
N HIS A 140 -0.36 -3.15 13.35
CA HIS A 140 -1.65 -2.82 12.75
C HIS A 140 -2.58 -4.03 12.59
N GLY A 141 -2.28 -5.16 13.24
CA GLY A 141 -3.16 -6.34 13.29
C GLY A 141 -3.13 -7.21 12.04
N PHE A 142 -2.10 -7.10 11.21
CA PHE A 142 -1.87 -8.01 10.09
C PHE A 142 -1.24 -9.31 10.55
N THR A 143 -1.69 -10.43 9.97
CA THR A 143 -1.16 -11.78 10.20
C THR A 143 -0.77 -12.43 8.89
N GLU A 144 0.20 -13.34 8.92
CA GLU A 144 0.66 -14.06 7.74
C GLU A 144 -0.37 -15.11 7.29
N VAL A 145 -0.65 -15.13 6.00
CA VAL A 145 -1.56 -16.10 5.37
C VAL A 145 -0.90 -16.91 4.24
N GLY A 146 0.34 -16.64 3.93
CA GLY A 146 1.12 -17.37 2.92
C GLY A 146 2.45 -16.72 2.61
N GLN A 147 3.22 -17.39 1.75
CA GLN A 147 4.51 -16.94 1.25
C GLN A 147 4.64 -17.31 -0.23
N ALA A 148 5.46 -16.56 -0.97
CA ALA A 148 5.90 -16.93 -2.31
C ALA A 148 7.36 -16.55 -2.53
N THR A 149 8.09 -17.45 -3.20
CA THR A 149 9.48 -17.24 -3.61
C THR A 149 9.53 -17.08 -5.12
N PHE A 150 10.19 -16.01 -5.56
CA PHE A 150 10.32 -15.69 -6.98
C PHE A 150 11.68 -16.13 -7.54
N VAL A 151 11.76 -16.14 -8.87
CA VAL A 151 12.81 -16.71 -9.71
C VAL A 151 14.21 -16.66 -9.10
N GLY A 152 14.84 -17.85 -8.99
CA GLY A 152 16.21 -18.00 -8.48
C GLY A 152 16.37 -17.90 -6.96
N GLY A 153 15.26 -17.84 -6.19
CA GLY A 153 15.29 -17.70 -4.73
C GLY A 153 15.73 -16.33 -4.22
N ALA A 154 15.90 -15.35 -5.11
CA ALA A 154 16.42 -14.02 -4.76
C ALA A 154 15.43 -13.16 -3.97
N LYS A 155 14.14 -13.41 -4.11
CA LYS A 155 13.09 -12.68 -3.43
C LYS A 155 12.01 -13.63 -2.90
N THR A 156 11.74 -13.54 -1.61
CA THR A 156 10.59 -14.17 -0.96
C THR A 156 9.73 -13.10 -0.32
N VAL A 157 8.43 -13.18 -0.52
CA VAL A 157 7.46 -12.31 0.14
C VAL A 157 6.60 -13.10 1.10
N ARG A 158 6.10 -12.41 2.09
CA ARG A 158 5.11 -12.84 3.05
C ARG A 158 3.80 -12.15 2.71
N TYR A 159 2.73 -12.90 2.54
CA TYR A 159 1.38 -12.38 2.35
C TYR A 159 0.71 -12.17 3.68
N LEU A 160 0.19 -10.97 3.89
CA LEU A 160 -0.41 -10.52 5.15
C LEU A 160 -1.89 -10.18 4.95
N LEU A 161 -2.67 -10.47 5.97
CA LEU A 161 -4.10 -10.18 6.00
C LEU A 161 -4.48 -9.58 7.36
N ARG A 162 -5.30 -8.52 7.32
CA ARG A 162 -6.03 -7.97 8.45
C ARG A 162 -7.52 -8.12 8.20
N ARG A 163 -8.27 -8.59 9.21
CA ARG A 163 -9.73 -8.52 9.24
C ARG A 163 -10.16 -7.33 10.10
N ASP A 164 -11.14 -6.58 9.58
CA ASP A 164 -11.80 -5.51 10.32
C ASP A 164 -13.21 -5.99 10.68
N ASP A 165 -13.38 -6.44 11.92
CA ASP A 165 -14.65 -7.01 12.40
C ASP A 165 -15.76 -5.96 12.52
N ASP A 166 -15.41 -4.66 12.52
CA ASP A 166 -16.35 -3.54 12.60
C ASP A 166 -16.94 -3.14 11.22
N ALA A 167 -16.55 -3.83 10.14
CA ALA A 167 -17.00 -3.54 8.77
C ALA A 167 -18.28 -4.31 8.36
N ARG A 168 -19.15 -4.66 9.31
CA ARG A 168 -20.45 -5.32 9.06
C ARG A 168 -21.58 -4.32 8.98
#